data_0b25b29ff850bcebc5cd5472685d6d88
#
_entry.id   0b25b29ff850bcebc5cd5472685d6d88
#
_cell.length_a   1.000
_cell.length_b   1.000
_cell.length_c   1.000
_cell.angle_alpha   90.00
_cell.angle_beta   90.00
_cell.angle_gamma   90.00
#
_symmetry.space_group_name_H-M   'P 1'
#
loop_
_entity.id
_entity.type
_entity.pdbx_description
1 polymer ?
#
loop_
_entity_poly.entity_id
_entity_poly.type
_entity_poly.pdbx_seq_one_letter_code
_entity_poly.pdbx_strand_id
1 'polypeptide(L)'
;KVIPDQYLPDRMKSGTWEKRITELFEENSQDASTKTYVIDDDNRQIMNSKIAIAKGKYPCGPGNSSQRDYLPLAFSDFIYAILIEEYGIVGAALTMLLYLAILFRAGMIAYKSDTAYPAILVIGLSLLIVVQAWISMAVTAHLGPVTGQPQPIISRGGTSILLTCIYLGIILSVRQ
;
A
#
# COMPACT_ATOMS: atom_id res chain seq x y z
N LYS A 1 -23.09 -23.10 9.87
CA LYS A 1 -22.52 -23.31 11.23
C LYS A 1 -21.49 -22.21 11.43
N VAL A 2 -21.78 -21.22 12.26
CA VAL A 2 -20.85 -20.17 12.64
C VAL A 2 -19.82 -20.80 13.57
N ILE A 3 -18.53 -20.72 13.21
CA ILE A 3 -17.44 -21.21 14.04
C ILE A 3 -17.33 -20.27 15.22
N PRO A 4 -17.34 -20.75 16.51
CA PRO A 4 -17.19 -19.85 17.66
C PRO A 4 -15.83 -19.15 17.64
N ASP A 5 -15.80 -17.86 17.99
CA ASP A 5 -14.63 -16.99 17.96
C ASP A 5 -13.41 -17.51 18.75
N GLN A 6 -13.61 -18.41 19.72
CA GLN A 6 -12.52 -18.97 20.51
C GLN A 6 -11.59 -19.93 19.75
N TYR A 7 -11.99 -20.41 18.55
CA TYR A 7 -11.18 -21.30 17.69
C TYR A 7 -10.56 -20.57 16.50
N LEU A 8 -10.82 -19.27 16.37
CA LEU A 8 -10.23 -18.46 15.30
C LEU A 8 -8.91 -17.83 15.76
N PRO A 9 -7.86 -17.84 14.93
CA PRO A 9 -6.65 -17.07 15.18
C PRO A 9 -7.00 -15.60 15.44
N ASP A 10 -6.26 -14.93 16.32
CA ASP A 10 -6.54 -13.54 16.73
C ASP A 10 -6.69 -12.56 15.57
N ARG A 11 -6.10 -12.87 14.42
CA ARG A 11 -6.22 -12.09 13.16
C ARG A 11 -7.58 -12.23 12.46
N MET A 12 -8.39 -13.23 12.79
CA MET A 12 -9.67 -13.52 12.13
C MET A 12 -10.89 -13.26 13.03
N LYS A 13 -10.69 -12.80 14.26
CA LYS A 13 -11.79 -12.43 15.15
C LYS A 13 -12.51 -11.20 14.60
N SER A 14 -13.82 -11.29 14.42
CA SER A 14 -14.66 -10.19 13.90
C SER A 14 -14.47 -8.88 14.65
N GLY A 15 -14.28 -8.94 15.98
CA GLY A 15 -13.98 -7.77 16.82
C GLY A 15 -12.66 -7.05 16.53
N THR A 16 -11.71 -7.68 15.81
CA THR A 16 -10.42 -7.06 15.48
C THR A 16 -10.58 -5.96 14.43
N TRP A 17 -11.47 -6.14 13.45
CA TRP A 17 -11.73 -5.14 12.42
C TRP A 17 -12.56 -3.97 12.95
N GLU A 18 -13.58 -4.25 13.75
CA GLU A 18 -14.37 -3.21 14.42
C GLU A 18 -13.49 -2.35 15.31
N LYS A 19 -12.62 -2.98 16.12
CA LYS A 19 -11.67 -2.27 16.97
C LYS A 19 -10.73 -1.38 16.17
N ARG A 20 -10.16 -1.87 15.06
CA ARG A 20 -9.27 -1.08 14.19
C ARG A 20 -10.00 0.09 13.51
N ILE A 21 -11.24 -0.12 13.11
CA ILE A 21 -12.07 0.95 12.51
C ILE A 21 -12.40 1.99 13.57
N THR A 22 -12.79 1.59 14.77
CA THR A 22 -13.12 2.51 15.88
C THR A 22 -11.88 3.32 16.29
N GLU A 23 -10.71 2.68 16.40
CA GLU A 23 -9.43 3.35 16.70
C GLU A 23 -9.08 4.41 15.64
N LEU A 24 -9.30 4.13 14.35
CA LEU A 24 -9.10 5.11 13.26
C LEU A 24 -10.04 6.31 13.37
N PHE A 25 -11.30 6.09 13.71
CA PHE A 25 -12.27 7.18 13.88
C PHE A 25 -12.02 8.00 15.14
N GLU A 26 -11.65 7.36 16.25
CA GLU A 26 -11.28 8.03 17.49
C GLU A 26 -9.98 8.82 17.33
N GLU A 27 -9.00 8.28 16.60
CA GLU A 27 -7.73 8.95 16.34
C GLU A 27 -7.90 10.22 15.48
N ASN A 28 -8.83 10.20 14.53
CA ASN A 28 -9.16 11.38 13.71
C ASN A 28 -9.98 12.44 14.45
N SER A 29 -10.67 12.08 15.52
CA SER A 29 -11.55 13.00 16.26
C SER A 29 -10.91 13.67 17.48
N GLN A 30 -9.72 13.22 17.91
CA GLN A 30 -9.02 13.84 19.04
C GLN A 30 -8.01 14.87 18.57
N ASP A 31 -8.19 16.11 19.02
CA ASP A 31 -7.29 17.24 18.77
C ASP A 31 -5.81 16.91 19.09
N ALA A 32 -4.92 17.33 18.21
CA ALA A 32 -3.49 17.02 18.20
C ALA A 32 -2.70 17.54 19.44
N SER A 33 -3.35 18.27 20.35
CA SER A 33 -2.67 19.01 21.44
C SER A 33 -2.44 18.22 22.73
N THR A 34 -2.97 17.00 22.88
CA THR A 34 -2.91 16.30 24.18
C THR A 34 -2.45 14.83 24.09
N LYS A 35 -1.92 14.36 22.96
CA LYS A 35 -1.48 12.98 22.82
C LYS A 35 -0.08 12.76 23.37
N THR A 36 0.01 12.23 24.59
CA THR A 36 1.20 11.49 25.03
C THR A 36 1.17 10.13 24.31
N TYR A 37 1.92 10.01 23.23
CA TYR A 37 2.03 8.74 22.50
C TYR A 37 2.87 7.75 23.30
N VAL A 38 2.22 6.81 23.98
CA VAL A 38 2.90 5.64 24.51
C VAL A 38 3.18 4.69 23.35
N ILE A 39 4.45 4.51 23.02
CA ILE A 39 4.87 3.57 21.96
C ILE A 39 4.71 2.17 22.56
N ASP A 40 3.59 1.52 22.26
CA ASP A 40 3.36 0.11 22.49
C ASP A 40 3.86 -0.70 21.28
N ASP A 41 4.24 -1.96 21.49
CA ASP A 41 4.78 -2.81 20.42
C ASP A 41 3.80 -2.97 19.25
N ASP A 42 2.49 -2.96 19.51
CA ASP A 42 1.43 -3.03 18.50
C ASP A 42 1.34 -1.75 17.65
N ASN A 43 1.63 -0.58 18.24
CA ASN A 43 1.54 0.72 17.57
C ASN A 43 2.87 1.19 16.99
N ARG A 44 3.97 0.49 17.26
CA ARG A 44 5.32 0.90 16.84
C ARG A 44 5.44 1.08 15.33
N GLN A 45 4.88 0.15 14.54
CA GLN A 45 4.93 0.23 13.08
C GLN A 45 4.19 1.44 12.54
N ILE A 46 3.00 1.71 13.08
CA ILE A 46 2.17 2.85 12.71
C ILE A 46 2.87 4.17 13.07
N MET A 47 3.42 4.26 14.26
CA MET A 47 4.13 5.47 14.71
C MET A 47 5.38 5.75 13.87
N ASN A 48 6.18 4.73 13.58
CA ASN A 48 7.39 4.89 12.77
C ASN A 48 7.06 5.30 11.33
N SER A 49 5.96 4.80 10.75
CA SER A 49 5.52 5.23 9.43
C SER A 49 5.02 6.67 9.42
N LYS A 50 4.32 7.14 10.47
CA LYS A 50 3.94 8.55 10.64
C LYS A 50 5.17 9.45 10.75
N ILE A 51 6.18 9.03 11.51
CA ILE A 51 7.45 9.77 11.64
C ILE A 51 8.18 9.85 10.30
N ALA A 52 8.23 8.74 9.54
CA ALA A 52 8.83 8.71 8.20
C ALA A 52 8.15 9.70 7.24
N ILE A 53 6.81 9.69 7.21
CA ILE A 53 6.03 10.62 6.37
C ILE A 53 6.26 12.09 6.80
N ALA A 54 6.26 12.36 8.10
CA ALA A 54 6.49 13.72 8.62
C ALA A 54 7.91 14.25 8.27
N LYS A 55 8.91 13.37 8.32
CA LYS A 55 10.29 13.69 7.90
C LYS A 55 10.42 13.90 6.39
N GLY A 56 9.56 13.29 5.59
CA GLY A 56 9.55 13.44 4.14
C GLY A 56 9.30 14.87 3.63
N LYS A 57 8.95 15.83 4.53
CA LYS A 57 8.95 17.26 4.21
C LYS A 57 10.35 17.78 3.83
N TYR A 58 11.40 17.19 4.43
CA TYR A 58 12.79 17.45 4.13
C TYR A 58 13.44 16.13 3.71
N PRO A 59 13.49 15.83 2.39
CA PRO A 59 14.00 14.56 1.90
C PRO A 59 15.45 14.35 2.33
N CYS A 60 15.75 13.21 2.94
CA CYS A 60 17.08 12.90 3.43
C CYS A 60 18.00 12.29 2.36
N GLY A 61 17.47 12.03 1.17
CA GLY A 61 18.19 11.40 0.07
C GLY A 61 18.14 9.87 0.12
N PRO A 62 18.41 9.21 -1.03
CA PRO A 62 18.29 7.76 -1.15
C PRO A 62 19.25 7.03 -0.20
N GLY A 63 18.73 6.07 0.54
CA GLY A 63 19.48 5.25 1.48
C GLY A 63 19.72 5.85 2.86
N ASN A 64 19.32 7.10 3.10
CA ASN A 64 19.54 7.81 4.38
C ASN A 64 18.29 7.82 5.29
N SER A 65 17.30 6.97 5.01
CA SER A 65 16.11 6.88 5.85
C SER A 65 16.47 6.44 7.27
N SER A 66 16.08 7.24 8.25
CA SER A 66 16.32 6.95 9.66
C SER A 66 15.34 5.94 10.24
N GLN A 67 14.17 5.77 9.61
CA GLN A 67 13.12 4.87 10.07
C GLN A 67 13.21 3.46 9.47
N ARG A 68 14.07 3.29 8.47
CA ARG A 68 14.28 2.02 7.76
C ARG A 68 14.65 0.86 8.70
N ASP A 69 15.53 1.11 9.67
CA ASP A 69 16.04 0.09 10.58
C ASP A 69 15.08 -0.20 11.75
N TYR A 70 14.14 0.70 12.01
CA TYR A 70 13.15 0.57 13.09
C TYR A 70 11.83 -0.07 12.65
N LEU A 71 11.60 -0.24 11.34
CA LEU A 71 10.40 -0.86 10.78
C LEU A 71 10.70 -2.33 10.41
N PRO A 72 10.19 -3.33 11.16
CA PRO A 72 10.48 -4.76 10.89
C PRO A 72 10.03 -5.22 9.50
N LEU A 73 8.92 -4.64 9.00
CA LEU A 73 8.34 -4.93 7.67
C LEU A 73 8.46 -3.74 6.71
N ALA A 74 9.48 -2.90 6.91
CA ALA A 74 9.72 -1.68 6.14
C ALA A 74 9.68 -1.91 4.62
N PHE A 75 10.33 -2.98 4.16
CA PHE A 75 10.46 -3.29 2.73
C PHE A 75 9.26 -4.03 2.14
N SER A 76 8.32 -4.49 2.97
CA SER A 76 7.11 -5.18 2.53
C SER A 76 5.94 -4.20 2.46
N ASP A 77 5.44 -3.79 3.60
CA ASP A 77 4.14 -3.13 3.72
C ASP A 77 4.24 -1.61 3.81
N PHE A 78 5.37 -1.09 4.33
CA PHE A 78 5.59 0.35 4.58
C PHE A 78 6.65 0.97 3.66
N ILE A 79 6.96 0.32 2.54
CA ILE A 79 7.97 0.84 1.59
C ILE A 79 7.64 2.24 1.08
N TYR A 80 6.35 2.58 0.95
CA TYR A 80 5.91 3.90 0.52
C TYR A 80 6.24 5.00 1.54
N ALA A 81 6.18 4.71 2.86
CA ALA A 81 6.60 5.66 3.89
C ALA A 81 8.09 5.96 3.81
N ILE A 82 8.93 4.94 3.57
CA ILE A 82 10.38 5.10 3.37
C ILE A 82 10.65 5.92 2.11
N LEU A 83 9.92 5.65 1.03
CA LEU A 83 10.04 6.39 -0.22
C LEU A 83 9.70 7.87 -0.03
N ILE A 84 8.69 8.18 0.79
CA ILE A 84 8.36 9.57 1.17
C ILE A 84 9.48 10.18 2.01
N GLU A 85 10.06 9.45 2.97
CA GLU A 85 11.17 9.96 3.79
C GLU A 85 12.41 10.28 2.95
N GLU A 86 12.77 9.41 1.98
CA GLU A 86 13.97 9.55 1.16
C GLU A 86 13.82 10.59 0.04
N TYR A 87 12.72 10.55 -0.70
CA TYR A 87 12.49 11.38 -1.90
C TYR A 87 11.47 12.50 -1.70
N GLY A 88 10.86 12.56 -0.51
CA GLY A 88 9.85 13.56 -0.20
C GLY A 88 8.53 13.34 -0.94
N ILE A 89 7.70 14.37 -0.93
CA ILE A 89 6.41 14.39 -1.62
C ILE A 89 6.57 14.19 -3.14
N VAL A 90 7.70 14.64 -3.70
CA VAL A 90 7.98 14.46 -5.14
C VAL A 90 8.10 12.98 -5.50
N GLY A 91 8.80 12.18 -4.67
CA GLY A 91 8.89 10.73 -4.86
C GLY A 91 7.53 10.04 -4.75
N ALA A 92 6.72 10.46 -3.78
CA ALA A 92 5.36 9.97 -3.63
C ALA A 92 4.49 10.25 -4.86
N ALA A 93 4.51 11.48 -5.36
CA ALA A 93 3.78 11.89 -6.55
C ALA A 93 4.26 11.15 -7.80
N LEU A 94 5.58 10.99 -7.97
CA LEU A 94 6.17 10.26 -9.09
C LEU A 94 5.71 8.79 -9.10
N THR A 95 5.70 8.15 -7.94
CA THR A 95 5.22 6.77 -7.80
C THR A 95 3.75 6.65 -8.21
N MET A 96 2.91 7.56 -7.75
CA MET A 96 1.49 7.60 -8.13
C MET A 96 1.32 7.79 -9.64
N LEU A 97 2.08 8.70 -10.24
CA LEU A 97 2.06 8.95 -11.69
C LEU A 97 2.50 7.72 -12.50
N LEU A 98 3.47 6.95 -12.02
CA LEU A 98 3.89 5.71 -12.68
C LEU A 98 2.75 4.68 -12.74
N TYR A 99 1.99 4.49 -11.65
CA TYR A 99 0.82 3.59 -11.66
C TYR A 99 -0.29 4.11 -12.59
N LEU A 100 -0.54 5.42 -12.62
CA LEU A 100 -1.47 6.02 -13.58
C LEU A 100 -1.01 5.84 -15.01
N ALA A 101 0.30 5.95 -15.30
CA ALA A 101 0.86 5.70 -16.61
C ALA A 101 0.67 4.25 -17.07
N ILE A 102 0.81 3.27 -16.14
CA ILE A 102 0.50 1.85 -16.42
C ILE A 102 -0.97 1.70 -16.82
N LEU A 103 -1.89 2.29 -16.04
CA LEU A 103 -3.33 2.23 -16.33
C LEU A 103 -3.67 2.88 -17.68
N PHE A 104 -3.13 4.06 -17.94
CA PHE A 104 -3.33 4.76 -19.20
C PHE A 104 -2.81 3.95 -20.40
N ARG A 105 -1.62 3.36 -20.24
CA ARG A 105 -1.02 2.52 -21.29
C ARG A 105 -1.85 1.27 -21.56
N ALA A 106 -2.32 0.61 -20.50
CA ALA A 106 -3.22 -0.55 -20.63
C ALA A 106 -4.54 -0.17 -21.31
N GLY A 107 -5.12 0.98 -20.98
CA GLY A 107 -6.31 1.51 -21.66
C GLY A 107 -6.10 1.73 -23.15
N MET A 108 -4.92 2.24 -23.56
CA MET A 108 -4.59 2.40 -24.97
C MET A 108 -4.43 1.05 -25.71
N ILE A 109 -3.89 0.03 -25.02
CA ILE A 109 -3.78 -1.32 -25.59
C ILE A 109 -5.17 -1.91 -25.78
N ALA A 110 -6.03 -1.80 -24.76
CA ALA A 110 -7.41 -2.30 -24.81
C ALA A 110 -8.24 -1.62 -25.91
N TYR A 111 -8.06 -0.31 -26.07
CA TYR A 111 -8.77 0.46 -27.12
C TYR A 111 -8.37 0.02 -28.55
N LYS A 112 -7.15 -0.44 -28.75
CA LYS A 112 -6.62 -0.91 -30.05
C LYS A 112 -6.88 -2.39 -30.31
N SER A 113 -7.47 -3.11 -29.36
CA SER A 113 -7.77 -4.54 -29.51
C SER A 113 -8.99 -4.76 -30.38
N ASP A 114 -8.89 -5.62 -31.37
CA ASP A 114 -10.00 -5.96 -32.30
C ASP A 114 -11.09 -6.83 -31.66
N THR A 115 -10.79 -7.46 -30.52
CA THR A 115 -11.72 -8.37 -29.85
C THR A 115 -12.00 -7.93 -28.41
N ALA A 116 -13.25 -8.11 -27.97
CA ALA A 116 -13.70 -7.64 -26.67
C ALA A 116 -13.02 -8.37 -25.50
N TYR A 117 -12.76 -9.68 -25.64
CA TYR A 117 -12.20 -10.47 -24.54
C TYR A 117 -10.80 -10.00 -24.09
N PRO A 118 -9.79 -9.86 -24.97
CA PRO A 118 -8.49 -9.33 -24.57
C PRO A 118 -8.56 -7.90 -24.04
N ALA A 119 -9.43 -7.05 -24.60
CA ALA A 119 -9.61 -5.68 -24.12
C ALA A 119 -10.06 -5.65 -22.65
N ILE A 120 -11.09 -6.41 -22.29
CA ILE A 120 -11.60 -6.51 -20.92
C ILE A 120 -10.54 -7.11 -20.00
N LEU A 121 -9.80 -8.12 -20.45
CA LEU A 121 -8.73 -8.77 -19.68
C LEU A 121 -7.64 -7.76 -19.31
N VAL A 122 -7.15 -6.98 -20.27
CA VAL A 122 -6.10 -5.96 -20.05
C VAL A 122 -6.56 -4.89 -19.07
N ILE A 123 -7.78 -4.38 -19.21
CA ILE A 123 -8.35 -3.38 -18.29
C ILE A 123 -8.48 -3.99 -16.89
N GLY A 124 -9.02 -5.20 -16.75
CA GLY A 124 -9.20 -5.86 -15.47
C GLY A 124 -7.89 -6.07 -14.72
N LEU A 125 -6.86 -6.59 -15.39
CA LEU A 125 -5.54 -6.81 -14.79
C LEU A 125 -4.84 -5.50 -14.41
N SER A 126 -4.92 -4.48 -15.25
CA SER A 126 -4.32 -3.17 -14.95
C SER A 126 -5.02 -2.46 -13.79
N LEU A 127 -6.35 -2.52 -13.72
CA LEU A 127 -7.12 -2.01 -12.60
C LEU A 127 -6.76 -2.72 -11.30
N LEU A 128 -6.60 -4.04 -11.32
CA LEU A 128 -6.22 -4.82 -10.16
C LEU A 128 -4.86 -4.35 -9.60
N ILE A 129 -3.85 -4.17 -10.45
CA ILE A 129 -2.53 -3.67 -10.03
C ILE A 129 -2.65 -2.25 -9.43
N VAL A 130 -3.36 -1.35 -10.09
CA VAL A 130 -3.45 0.05 -9.68
C VAL A 130 -4.27 0.22 -8.41
N VAL A 131 -5.39 -0.46 -8.28
CA VAL A 131 -6.22 -0.42 -7.06
C VAL A 131 -5.47 -1.00 -5.87
N GLN A 132 -4.76 -2.12 -6.05
CA GLN A 132 -3.91 -2.69 -5.00
C GLN A 132 -2.81 -1.71 -4.57
N ALA A 133 -2.15 -1.04 -5.51
CA ALA A 133 -1.15 -0.02 -5.21
C ALA A 133 -1.74 1.17 -4.43
N TRP A 134 -2.92 1.65 -4.84
CA TRP A 134 -3.59 2.76 -4.16
C TRP A 134 -4.03 2.40 -2.75
N ILE A 135 -4.56 1.20 -2.54
CA ILE A 135 -4.92 0.71 -1.20
C ILE A 135 -3.67 0.66 -0.31
N SER A 136 -2.55 0.12 -0.81
CA SER A 136 -1.30 0.07 -0.06
C SER A 136 -0.77 1.48 0.28
N MET A 137 -0.83 2.44 -0.65
CA MET A 137 -0.48 3.83 -0.39
C MET A 137 -1.40 4.49 0.63
N ALA A 138 -2.72 4.27 0.55
CA ALA A 138 -3.70 4.81 1.48
C ALA A 138 -3.49 4.26 2.90
N VAL A 139 -3.23 2.96 3.04
CA VAL A 139 -2.90 2.32 4.32
C VAL A 139 -1.63 2.92 4.92
N THR A 140 -0.59 3.12 4.10
CA THR A 140 0.66 3.72 4.56
C THR A 140 0.47 5.19 4.98
N ALA A 141 -0.43 5.91 4.31
CA ALA A 141 -0.82 7.28 4.68
C ALA A 141 -1.82 7.35 5.86
N HIS A 142 -2.12 6.23 6.50
CA HIS A 142 -3.08 6.11 7.62
C HIS A 142 -4.53 6.51 7.28
N LEU A 143 -4.90 6.40 6.00
CA LEU A 143 -6.29 6.59 5.55
C LEU A 143 -7.13 5.32 5.68
N GLY A 144 -6.54 4.20 6.10
CA GLY A 144 -7.21 2.91 6.26
C GLY A 144 -6.50 1.98 7.24
N PRO A 145 -7.16 0.90 7.65
CA PRO A 145 -6.58 -0.08 8.57
C PRO A 145 -5.40 -0.80 7.92
N VAL A 146 -4.37 -1.11 8.72
CA VAL A 146 -3.18 -1.83 8.24
C VAL A 146 -3.57 -3.23 7.76
N THR A 147 -3.49 -3.46 6.45
CA THR A 147 -3.89 -4.72 5.81
C THR A 147 -2.72 -5.67 5.56
N GLY A 148 -1.47 -5.22 5.72
CA GLY A 148 -0.27 -6.03 5.45
C GLY A 148 -0.14 -6.43 3.98
N GLN A 149 -0.66 -5.63 3.04
CA GLN A 149 -0.55 -5.90 1.61
C GLN A 149 0.68 -5.22 1.02
N PRO A 150 1.58 -6.00 0.38
CA PRO A 150 2.76 -5.44 -0.25
C PRO A 150 2.39 -4.61 -1.46
N GLN A 151 3.10 -3.50 -1.66
CA GLN A 151 2.91 -2.65 -2.83
C GLN A 151 3.40 -3.34 -4.10
N PRO A 152 2.61 -3.45 -5.18
CA PRO A 152 3.02 -4.09 -6.42
C PRO A 152 4.31 -3.46 -6.98
N ILE A 153 5.20 -4.28 -7.54
CA ILE A 153 6.47 -3.89 -8.20
C ILE A 153 7.53 -3.36 -7.22
N ILE A 154 7.19 -2.50 -6.25
CA ILE A 154 8.15 -1.78 -5.42
C ILE A 154 8.52 -2.56 -4.16
N SER A 155 7.57 -3.30 -3.56
CA SER A 155 7.83 -4.03 -2.32
C SER A 155 8.61 -5.34 -2.55
N ARG A 156 9.31 -5.79 -1.51
CA ARG A 156 10.04 -7.08 -1.52
C ARG A 156 9.14 -8.31 -1.31
N GLY A 157 7.86 -8.25 -1.66
CA GLY A 157 6.97 -9.40 -1.62
C GLY A 157 7.26 -10.37 -2.78
N GLY A 158 7.95 -11.49 -2.55
CA GLY A 158 8.34 -12.42 -3.62
C GLY A 158 7.15 -12.91 -4.47
N THR A 159 6.06 -13.33 -3.83
CA THR A 159 4.83 -13.74 -4.52
C THR A 159 4.12 -12.58 -5.24
N SER A 160 4.11 -11.40 -4.64
CA SER A 160 3.51 -10.20 -5.22
C SER A 160 4.24 -9.78 -6.51
N ILE A 161 5.58 -9.82 -6.51
CA ILE A 161 6.38 -9.51 -7.69
C ILE A 161 6.10 -10.51 -8.82
N LEU A 162 6.08 -11.81 -8.51
CA LEU A 162 5.80 -12.85 -9.51
C LEU A 162 4.43 -12.66 -10.16
N LEU A 163 3.39 -12.46 -9.35
CA LEU A 163 2.04 -12.22 -9.86
C LEU A 163 1.97 -10.95 -10.71
N THR A 164 2.58 -9.87 -10.26
CA THR A 164 2.59 -8.62 -11.01
C THR A 164 3.34 -8.75 -12.35
N CYS A 165 4.45 -9.51 -12.38
CA CYS A 165 5.16 -9.80 -13.63
C CYS A 165 4.29 -10.62 -14.60
N ILE A 166 3.53 -11.61 -14.10
CA ILE A 166 2.59 -12.38 -14.91
C ILE A 166 1.50 -11.46 -15.49
N TYR A 167 0.90 -10.59 -14.67
CA TYR A 167 -0.13 -9.65 -15.12
C TYR A 167 0.40 -8.70 -16.19
N LEU A 168 1.59 -8.13 -16.01
CA LEU A 168 2.23 -7.28 -17.01
C LEU A 168 2.57 -8.05 -18.29
N GLY A 169 3.02 -9.32 -18.17
CA GLY A 169 3.29 -10.19 -19.30
C GLY A 169 2.04 -10.44 -20.14
N ILE A 170 0.90 -10.72 -19.51
CA ILE A 170 -0.39 -10.92 -20.20
C ILE A 170 -0.82 -9.61 -20.89
N ILE A 171 -0.73 -8.45 -20.21
CA ILE A 171 -1.08 -7.15 -20.77
C ILE A 171 -0.25 -6.85 -22.02
N LEU A 172 1.06 -7.15 -22.00
CA LEU A 172 1.94 -6.93 -23.14
C LEU A 172 1.70 -7.92 -24.28
N SER A 173 1.31 -9.16 -23.98
CA SER A 173 1.00 -10.19 -25.00
C SER A 173 -0.20 -9.80 -25.87
N VAL A 174 -1.20 -9.13 -25.30
CA VAL A 174 -2.39 -8.67 -26.05
C VAL A 174 -2.06 -7.56 -27.05
N ARG A 175 -0.92 -6.90 -26.91
CA ARG A 175 -0.50 -5.81 -27.82
C ARG A 175 -0.05 -6.33 -29.19
N GLN A 176 0.30 -7.63 -29.30
CA GLN A 176 0.73 -8.23 -30.58
C GLN A 176 -0.45 -8.55 -31.48
#